data_ffe9e0e5e95863c6adc497e4e1cfed74
#
_entry.id   ffe9e0e5e95863c6adc497e4e1cfed74
#
_cell.length_a   1.000
_cell.length_b   1.000
_cell.length_c   1.000
_cell.angle_alpha   90.00
_cell.angle_beta   90.00
_cell.angle_gamma   90.00
#
_symmetry.space_group_name_H-M   'P 1'
#
loop_
_entity.id
_entity.type
_entity.pdbx_description
1 polymer ?
#
loop_
_entity_poly.entity_id
_entity_poly.type
_entity_poly.pdbx_seq_one_letter_code
_entity_poly.pdbx_strand_id
1 'polypeptide(L)'
;MLYSIIVPVYNRPGEVKELLDSLMAQTVKPFELLIIEDGSKERCDHLLGHYRSFFTIHYFYKENSGRSETRNYGMQRANGDYLLFFDSDVILPPQYFEKLEAAMALEYADCFGGPDAADSSFNDMQKAVNHSMTSFWTT
;
A
#
# COMPACT_ATOMS: atom_id res chain seq x y z
N MET A 1 2.37 -6.06 -16.88
CA MET A 1 1.31 -6.42 -15.91
C MET A 1 0.93 -5.17 -15.13
N LEU A 2 -0.33 -4.93 -14.89
CA LEU A 2 -0.81 -3.78 -14.11
C LEU A 2 -1.22 -4.25 -12.71
N TYR A 3 -0.73 -3.56 -11.68
CA TYR A 3 -1.12 -3.80 -10.29
C TYR A 3 -2.08 -2.70 -9.81
N SER A 4 -3.17 -3.07 -9.17
CA SER A 4 -4.04 -2.12 -8.45
C SER A 4 -3.72 -2.17 -6.98
N ILE A 5 -3.10 -1.10 -6.47
CA ILE A 5 -2.81 -0.94 -5.05
C ILE A 5 -4.04 -0.37 -4.37
N ILE A 6 -4.60 -1.09 -3.41
CA ILE A 6 -5.81 -0.72 -2.67
C ILE A 6 -5.43 -0.35 -1.23
N VAL A 7 -5.68 0.89 -0.85
CA VAL A 7 -5.28 1.44 0.45
C VAL A 7 -6.50 2.02 1.16
N PRO A 8 -7.04 1.31 2.17
CA PRO A 8 -8.03 1.90 3.06
C PRO A 8 -7.37 2.91 3.99
N VAL A 9 -7.99 4.09 4.12
CA VAL A 9 -7.47 5.20 4.94
C VAL A 9 -8.55 5.67 5.92
N TYR A 10 -8.13 5.86 7.18
CA TYR A 10 -8.97 6.48 8.21
C TYR A 10 -8.14 7.40 9.10
N ASN A 11 -8.30 8.73 8.91
CA ASN A 11 -7.60 9.78 9.68
C ASN A 11 -6.06 9.63 9.73
N ARG A 12 -5.40 9.33 8.58
CA ARG A 12 -3.97 9.03 8.50
C ARG A 12 -3.24 9.77 7.37
N PRO A 13 -3.43 11.11 7.19
CA PRO A 13 -2.81 11.82 6.07
C PRO A 13 -1.29 11.78 6.08
N GLY A 14 -0.66 11.79 7.28
CA GLY A 14 0.80 11.70 7.40
C GLY A 14 1.38 10.37 6.91
N GLU A 15 0.75 9.24 7.27
CA GLU A 15 1.15 7.91 6.80
C GLU A 15 0.94 7.77 5.29
N VAL A 16 -0.18 8.27 4.78
CA VAL A 16 -0.46 8.28 3.33
C VAL A 16 0.63 9.06 2.58
N LYS A 17 1.11 10.16 3.13
CA LYS A 17 2.21 10.92 2.53
C LYS A 17 3.49 10.09 2.41
N GLU A 18 3.87 9.37 3.46
CA GLU A 18 5.06 8.49 3.45
C GLU A 18 4.91 7.36 2.44
N LEU A 19 3.74 6.75 2.34
CA LEU A 19 3.44 5.76 1.31
C LEU A 19 3.57 6.36 -0.10
N LEU A 20 2.98 7.53 -0.34
CA LEU A 20 3.05 8.23 -1.64
C LEU A 20 4.50 8.57 -2.02
N ASP A 21 5.31 9.03 -1.08
CA ASP A 21 6.73 9.30 -1.29
C ASP A 21 7.48 8.00 -1.69
N SER A 22 7.19 6.90 -1.03
CA SER A 22 7.80 5.59 -1.35
C SER A 22 7.36 5.04 -2.71
N LEU A 23 6.12 5.29 -3.12
CA LEU A 23 5.61 4.93 -4.46
C LEU A 23 6.20 5.82 -5.55
N MET A 24 6.38 7.11 -5.27
CA MET A 24 7.03 8.03 -6.20
C MET A 24 8.50 7.63 -6.45
N ALA A 25 9.19 7.12 -5.44
CA ALA A 25 10.58 6.67 -5.51
C ALA A 25 10.77 5.33 -6.22
N GLN A 26 9.72 4.62 -6.63
CA GLN A 26 9.85 3.35 -7.33
C GLN A 26 10.57 3.49 -8.67
N THR A 27 11.51 2.58 -8.96
CA THR A 27 12.26 2.55 -10.22
C THR A 27 11.37 2.27 -11.44
N VAL A 28 10.35 1.43 -11.26
CA VAL A 28 9.28 1.19 -12.24
C VAL A 28 7.92 1.34 -11.57
N LYS A 29 6.93 1.77 -12.33
CA LYS A 29 5.59 2.11 -11.80
C LYS A 29 4.46 1.40 -12.57
N PRO A 30 4.42 0.05 -12.58
CA PRO A 30 3.39 -0.70 -13.30
C PRO A 30 2.10 -0.79 -12.48
N PHE A 31 1.67 0.31 -11.86
CA PHE A 31 0.53 0.30 -10.94
C PHE A 31 -0.38 1.52 -11.08
N GLU A 32 -1.61 1.33 -10.67
CA GLU A 32 -2.53 2.39 -10.26
C GLU A 32 -2.73 2.32 -8.74
N LEU A 33 -3.00 3.46 -8.11
CA LEU A 33 -3.25 3.55 -6.67
C LEU A 33 -4.70 3.94 -6.42
N LEU A 34 -5.40 3.15 -5.63
CA LEU A 34 -6.76 3.43 -5.16
C LEU A 34 -6.70 3.76 -3.67
N ILE A 35 -6.92 5.02 -3.34
CA ILE A 35 -7.05 5.49 -1.96
C ILE A 35 -8.53 5.59 -1.62
N ILE A 36 -8.97 4.90 -0.58
CA ILE A 36 -10.35 4.90 -0.13
C ILE A 36 -10.42 5.41 1.31
N GLU A 37 -10.90 6.63 1.47
CA GLU A 37 -11.15 7.22 2.79
C GLU A 37 -12.41 6.60 3.39
N ASP A 38 -12.27 5.96 4.53
CA ASP A 38 -13.33 5.28 5.26
C ASP A 38 -13.97 6.19 6.31
N GLY A 39 -14.54 7.30 5.88
CA GLY A 39 -15.20 8.27 6.75
C GLY A 39 -14.25 9.17 7.54
N SER A 40 -13.05 9.43 7.02
CA SER A 40 -12.05 10.28 7.68
C SER A 40 -12.58 11.71 7.91
N LYS A 41 -12.25 12.26 9.06
CA LYS A 41 -12.35 13.70 9.35
C LYS A 41 -11.14 14.46 8.82
N GLU A 42 -9.95 13.86 8.99
CA GLU A 42 -8.71 14.35 8.43
C GLU A 42 -8.42 13.61 7.12
N ARG A 43 -8.73 14.25 5.99
CA ARG A 43 -8.57 13.67 4.65
C ARG A 43 -7.16 13.87 4.11
N CYS A 44 -6.77 13.01 3.19
CA CYS A 44 -5.49 13.09 2.49
C CYS A 44 -5.59 13.62 1.04
N ASP A 45 -6.77 13.95 0.56
CA ASP A 45 -7.02 14.40 -0.82
C ASP A 45 -6.17 15.61 -1.24
N HIS A 46 -5.89 16.52 -0.32
CA HIS A 46 -5.04 17.70 -0.55
C HIS A 46 -3.57 17.36 -0.86
N LEU A 47 -3.10 16.14 -0.53
CA LEU A 47 -1.74 15.68 -0.82
C LEU A 47 -1.58 15.18 -2.26
N LEU A 48 -2.65 14.74 -2.91
CA LEU A 48 -2.57 13.89 -4.11
C LEU A 48 -2.14 14.63 -5.38
N GLY A 49 -2.37 15.95 -5.44
CA GLY A 49 -2.10 16.75 -6.65
C GLY A 49 -0.67 16.64 -7.15
N HIS A 50 0.31 16.66 -6.24
CA HIS A 50 1.72 16.55 -6.57
C HIS A 50 2.07 15.18 -7.19
N TYR A 51 1.50 14.09 -6.68
CA TYR A 51 1.84 12.72 -7.08
C TYR A 51 1.16 12.26 -8.36
N ARG A 52 0.07 12.88 -8.77
CA ARG A 52 -0.70 12.53 -9.98
C ARG A 52 0.08 12.71 -11.29
N SER A 53 1.16 13.47 -11.27
CA SER A 53 2.07 13.59 -12.43
C SER A 53 3.03 12.41 -12.56
N PHE A 54 3.18 11.57 -11.55
CA PHE A 54 4.10 10.43 -11.52
C PHE A 54 3.42 9.08 -11.75
N PHE A 55 2.17 8.92 -11.27
CA PHE A 55 1.38 7.70 -11.44
C PHE A 55 -0.11 7.97 -11.28
N THR A 56 -0.93 7.02 -11.74
CA THR A 56 -2.39 7.13 -11.68
C THR A 56 -2.89 6.97 -10.25
N ILE A 57 -3.69 7.93 -9.76
CA ILE A 57 -4.32 7.89 -8.43
C ILE A 57 -5.83 8.07 -8.58
N HIS A 58 -6.57 7.09 -8.08
CA HIS A 58 -8.01 7.15 -7.88
C HIS A 58 -8.29 7.41 -6.41
N TYR A 59 -9.08 8.43 -6.12
CA TYR A 59 -9.44 8.81 -4.76
C TYR A 59 -10.95 8.69 -4.56
N PHE A 60 -11.34 8.02 -3.50
CA PHE A 60 -12.73 7.82 -3.12
C PHE A 60 -12.92 8.17 -1.64
N TYR A 61 -14.08 8.75 -1.35
CA TYR A 61 -14.52 8.99 0.02
C TYR A 61 -15.87 8.31 0.22
N LYS A 62 -16.02 7.59 1.32
CA LYS A 62 -17.27 6.92 1.70
C LYS A 62 -17.51 7.01 3.19
N GLU A 63 -18.72 6.70 3.63
CA GLU A 63 -19.03 6.55 5.05
C GLU A 63 -18.21 5.40 5.67
N ASN A 64 -17.86 5.55 6.95
CA ASN A 64 -17.11 4.54 7.67
C ASN A 64 -17.91 3.22 7.74
N SER A 65 -17.27 2.15 7.29
CA SER A 65 -17.84 0.80 7.29
C SER A 65 -16.83 -0.28 7.67
N GLY A 66 -15.61 0.12 8.01
CA GLY A 66 -14.54 -0.80 8.39
C GLY A 66 -13.63 -1.20 7.24
N ARG A 67 -12.48 -1.76 7.62
CA ARG A 67 -11.36 -2.06 6.71
C ARG A 67 -11.74 -3.06 5.61
N SER A 68 -12.46 -4.12 5.94
CA SER A 68 -12.85 -5.16 4.98
C SER A 68 -13.79 -4.64 3.91
N GLU A 69 -14.84 -3.91 4.29
CA GLU A 69 -15.77 -3.26 3.36
C GLU A 69 -15.05 -2.25 2.46
N THR A 70 -14.10 -1.52 3.02
CA THR A 70 -13.31 -0.52 2.30
C THR A 70 -12.38 -1.17 1.27
N ARG A 71 -11.77 -2.31 1.59
CA ARG A 71 -11.01 -3.11 0.62
C ARG A 71 -11.91 -3.66 -0.50
N ASN A 72 -13.07 -4.19 -0.16
CA ASN A 72 -14.05 -4.66 -1.15
C ASN A 72 -14.51 -3.52 -2.09
N TYR A 73 -14.71 -2.33 -1.53
CA TYR A 73 -15.05 -1.14 -2.34
C TYR A 73 -13.96 -0.82 -3.36
N GLY A 74 -12.68 -0.91 -2.96
CA GLY A 74 -11.55 -0.73 -3.86
C GLY A 74 -11.44 -1.82 -4.92
N MET A 75 -11.62 -3.09 -4.54
CA MET A 75 -11.58 -4.23 -5.48
C MET A 75 -12.54 -4.08 -6.65
N GLN A 76 -13.75 -3.60 -6.39
CA GLN A 76 -14.78 -3.39 -7.42
C GLN A 76 -14.43 -2.29 -8.42
N ARG A 77 -13.41 -1.48 -8.15
CA ARG A 77 -13.00 -0.31 -8.95
C ARG A 77 -11.58 -0.42 -9.50
N ALA A 78 -10.92 -1.51 -9.17
CA ALA A 78 -9.59 -1.81 -9.65
C ALA A 78 -9.60 -2.27 -11.12
N ASN A 79 -8.58 -1.85 -11.88
CA ASN A 79 -8.42 -2.21 -13.29
C ASN A 79 -7.20 -3.12 -13.54
N GLY A 80 -6.39 -3.38 -12.52
CA GLY A 80 -5.17 -4.17 -12.62
C GLY A 80 -5.40 -5.66 -12.76
N ASP A 81 -4.40 -6.33 -13.29
CA ASP A 81 -4.34 -7.80 -13.38
C ASP A 81 -4.17 -8.45 -12.00
N TYR A 82 -3.52 -7.72 -11.08
CA TYR A 82 -3.29 -8.11 -9.69
C TYR A 82 -3.77 -7.03 -8.73
N LEU A 83 -4.33 -7.47 -7.60
CA LEU A 83 -4.74 -6.61 -6.50
C LEU A 83 -3.71 -6.69 -5.37
N LEU A 84 -3.16 -5.54 -4.97
CA LEU A 84 -2.26 -5.42 -3.84
C LEU A 84 -2.95 -4.66 -2.71
N PHE A 85 -3.05 -5.28 -1.55
CA PHE A 85 -3.65 -4.66 -0.36
C PHE A 85 -2.55 -4.13 0.55
N PHE A 86 -2.43 -2.82 0.64
CA PHE A 86 -1.51 -2.16 1.56
C PHE A 86 -2.28 -1.40 2.62
N ASP A 87 -1.75 -1.38 3.82
CA ASP A 87 -2.19 -0.46 4.86
C ASP A 87 -1.53 0.92 4.63
N SER A 88 -2.11 1.98 5.18
CA SER A 88 -1.65 3.36 4.95
C SER A 88 -0.23 3.65 5.46
N ASP A 89 0.27 2.84 6.39
CA ASP A 89 1.58 2.96 7.03
C ASP A 89 2.70 2.17 6.35
N VAL A 90 2.43 1.59 5.18
CA VAL A 90 3.44 0.84 4.41
C VAL A 90 4.41 1.80 3.73
N ILE A 91 5.71 1.49 3.83
CA ILE A 91 6.79 2.15 3.11
C ILE A 91 7.49 1.09 2.25
N LEU A 92 7.50 1.30 0.94
CA LEU A 92 8.08 0.35 0.00
C LEU A 92 9.54 0.68 -0.34
N PRO A 93 10.43 -0.32 -0.39
CA PRO A 93 11.78 -0.10 -0.92
C PRO A 93 11.73 0.30 -2.40
N PRO A 94 12.67 1.12 -2.90
CA PRO A 94 12.61 1.72 -4.25
C PRO A 94 12.53 0.72 -5.41
N GLN A 95 13.01 -0.51 -5.23
CA GLN A 95 13.02 -1.57 -6.23
C GLN A 95 11.92 -2.62 -6.04
N TYR A 96 10.88 -2.31 -5.24
CA TYR A 96 9.85 -3.29 -4.91
C TYR A 96 9.18 -3.87 -6.17
N PHE A 97 8.66 -3.01 -7.04
CA PHE A 97 7.97 -3.47 -8.26
C PHE A 97 8.92 -4.09 -9.28
N GLU A 98 10.14 -3.59 -9.41
CA GLU A 98 11.17 -4.20 -10.26
C GLU A 98 11.46 -5.66 -9.85
N LYS A 99 11.63 -5.90 -8.56
CA LYS A 99 11.86 -7.24 -8.01
C LYS A 99 10.62 -8.13 -8.09
N LEU A 100 9.44 -7.55 -7.87
CA LEU A 100 8.18 -8.27 -8.01
C LEU A 100 7.98 -8.76 -9.46
N GLU A 101 8.16 -7.88 -10.44
CA GLU A 101 8.07 -8.23 -11.87
C GLU A 101 9.08 -9.34 -12.25
N ALA A 102 10.32 -9.23 -11.76
CA ALA A 102 11.34 -10.24 -11.99
C ALA A 102 10.96 -11.60 -11.37
N ALA A 103 10.44 -11.61 -10.14
CA ALA A 103 9.99 -12.82 -9.46
C ALA A 103 8.81 -13.48 -10.18
N MET A 104 7.81 -12.69 -10.59
CA MET A 104 6.64 -13.18 -11.32
C MET A 104 7.00 -13.73 -12.72
N ALA A 105 8.05 -13.21 -13.34
CA ALA A 105 8.56 -13.72 -14.61
C ALA A 105 9.29 -15.07 -14.47
N LEU A 106 9.92 -15.33 -13.31
CA LEU A 106 10.55 -16.59 -13.00
C LEU A 106 9.57 -17.67 -12.56
N GLU A 107 8.65 -17.32 -11.70
CA GLU A 107 7.64 -18.22 -11.16
C GLU A 107 6.32 -17.47 -11.00
N TYR A 108 5.35 -17.81 -11.85
CA TYR A 108 4.03 -17.23 -11.77
C TYR A 108 3.28 -17.71 -10.52
N ALA A 109 2.66 -16.79 -9.81
CA ALA A 109 1.83 -17.08 -8.65
C ALA A 109 0.50 -16.33 -8.73
N ASP A 110 -0.61 -17.04 -8.51
CA ASP A 110 -1.95 -16.44 -8.44
C ASP A 110 -2.15 -15.62 -7.17
N CYS A 111 -1.43 -15.94 -6.11
CA CYS A 111 -1.46 -15.25 -4.83
C CYS A 111 -0.08 -15.29 -4.18
N PHE A 112 0.34 -14.17 -3.62
CA PHE A 112 1.60 -14.08 -2.89
C PHE A 112 1.47 -13.11 -1.71
N GLY A 113 2.36 -13.25 -0.74
CA GLY A 113 2.54 -12.35 0.36
C GLY A 113 4.01 -12.13 0.63
N GLY A 114 4.37 -10.98 1.17
CA GLY A 114 5.72 -10.65 1.57
C GLY A 114 5.83 -10.50 3.08
N PRO A 115 7.01 -10.72 3.67
CA PRO A 115 7.23 -10.44 5.07
C PRO A 115 7.26 -8.93 5.31
N ASP A 116 6.68 -8.51 6.43
CA ASP A 116 6.85 -7.17 6.94
C ASP A 116 8.21 -7.03 7.63
N ALA A 117 8.85 -5.88 7.47
CA ALA A 117 10.07 -5.52 8.16
C ALA A 117 9.91 -4.17 8.86
N ALA A 118 10.46 -4.04 10.07
CA ALA A 118 10.50 -2.77 10.77
C ALA A 118 11.37 -1.76 10.01
N ASP A 119 10.88 -0.54 9.84
CA ASP A 119 11.68 0.56 9.31
C ASP A 119 12.83 0.91 10.29
N SER A 120 13.94 1.41 9.75
CA SER A 120 15.11 1.82 10.56
C SER A 120 14.79 2.95 11.53
N SER A 121 13.75 3.74 11.26
CA SER A 121 13.25 4.82 12.13
C SER A 121 12.41 4.33 13.30
N PHE A 122 12.01 3.05 13.32
CA PHE A 122 11.21 2.47 14.39
C PHE A 122 12.00 2.49 15.72
N ASN A 123 11.29 2.78 16.81
CA ASN A 123 11.86 2.66 18.14
C ASN A 123 12.05 1.19 18.55
N ASP A 124 12.78 0.95 19.65
CA ASP A 124 13.11 -0.41 20.10
C ASP A 124 11.86 -1.28 20.39
N MET A 125 10.78 -0.67 20.89
CA MET A 125 9.52 -1.35 21.14
C MET A 125 8.88 -1.80 19.83
N GLN A 126 8.82 -0.95 18.80
CA GLN A 126 8.28 -1.26 17.49
C GLN A 126 9.09 -2.36 16.80
N LYS A 127 10.42 -2.32 16.92
CA LYS A 127 11.32 -3.37 16.39
C LYS A 127 11.10 -4.71 17.10
N ALA A 128 10.93 -4.69 18.43
CA ALA A 128 10.66 -5.89 19.21
C ALA A 128 9.30 -6.52 18.83
N VAL A 129 8.26 -5.72 18.66
CA VAL A 129 6.94 -6.19 18.18
C VAL A 129 7.05 -6.80 16.79
N ASN A 130 7.72 -6.11 15.86
CA ASN A 130 7.95 -6.64 14.51
C ASN A 130 8.72 -7.96 14.55
N HIS A 131 9.78 -8.07 15.35
CA HIS A 131 10.54 -9.31 15.50
C HIS A 131 9.66 -10.46 16.03
N SER A 132 8.80 -10.22 17.02
CA SER A 132 7.91 -11.24 17.54
C SER A 132 6.88 -11.72 16.50
N MET A 133 6.40 -10.82 15.62
CA MET A 133 5.45 -11.14 14.55
C MET A 133 6.09 -11.88 13.36
N THR A 134 7.38 -11.71 13.12
CA THR A 134 8.09 -12.28 11.97
C THR A 134 9.01 -13.44 12.33
N SER A 135 9.12 -13.79 13.61
CA SER A 135 10.00 -14.88 14.06
C SER A 135 9.40 -16.25 13.73
N PHE A 136 10.26 -17.21 13.41
CA PHE A 136 9.87 -18.60 13.09
C PHE A 136 9.03 -19.28 14.17
N TRP A 137 9.16 -18.86 15.43
CA TRP A 137 8.47 -19.48 16.57
C TRP A 137 7.07 -18.91 16.84
N THR A 138 6.67 -17.84 16.15
CA THR A 138 5.37 -17.16 16.35
C THR A 138 4.43 -17.28 15.16
N THR A 139 4.84 -17.92 14.10
CA THR A 139 4.02 -18.19 12.89
C THR A 139 3.58 -19.63 12.80
#